data_c4197a249e89df4cfd3caef1c8249c91
#
_entry.id   c4197a249e89df4cfd3caef1c8249c91
#
_cell.length_a   1.000
_cell.length_b   1.000
_cell.length_c   1.000
_cell.angle_alpha   90.00
_cell.angle_beta   90.00
_cell.angle_gamma   90.00
#
_symmetry.space_group_name_H-M   'P 1'
#
loop_
_entity.id
_entity.type
_entity.pdbx_description
1 polymer ?
#
loop_
_entity_poly.entity_id
_entity_poly.type
_entity_poly.pdbx_seq_one_letter_code
_entity_poly.pdbx_strand_id
1 'polypeptide(L)'
;KEIKKTLDEYNLSVSVLGCYINPIAADEETCRKQLTLFKDFILYARDFHAVVIGTETGSLGDVEKNHSEEVYQMFVNNMKPLVAFAEENGVTIGIEPVWQCPISSPQVMKRLLDDIPSDNLGVIFDLSNLMNRDVYLKQRQIIDDAFDLFGNRIKVIHVKDFIIKAYDRAVPIFGTGLLDIKYLFSKIENLKVMPELIMDDMRLENYDECTAFLRQILTKH
;
A
#
# COMPACT_ATOMS: atom_id res chain seq x y z
N LYS A 1 -19.34 16.47 -5.03
CA LYS A 1 -19.69 17.63 -4.15
C LYS A 1 -20.38 17.17 -2.86
N GLU A 2 -21.37 16.28 -2.94
CA GLU A 2 -22.14 15.81 -1.78
C GLU A 2 -21.25 15.05 -0.78
N ILE A 3 -20.48 14.07 -1.23
CA ILE A 3 -19.55 13.29 -0.38
C ILE A 3 -18.55 14.22 0.34
N LYS A 4 -17.94 15.18 -0.37
CA LYS A 4 -17.00 16.13 0.24
C LYS A 4 -17.68 16.93 1.36
N LYS A 5 -18.89 17.42 1.10
CA LYS A 5 -19.68 18.16 2.11
C LYS A 5 -19.92 17.31 3.36
N THR A 6 -20.29 16.03 3.18
CA THR A 6 -20.49 15.11 4.31
C THR A 6 -19.18 14.88 5.09
N LEU A 7 -18.05 14.67 4.40
CA LEU A 7 -16.75 14.53 5.07
C LEU A 7 -16.42 15.79 5.89
N ASP A 8 -16.62 16.97 5.31
CA ASP A 8 -16.38 18.26 5.99
C ASP A 8 -17.30 18.43 7.21
N GLU A 9 -18.59 18.07 7.10
CA GLU A 9 -19.56 18.13 8.20
C GLU A 9 -19.17 17.24 9.39
N TYR A 10 -18.56 16.09 9.14
CA TYR A 10 -18.11 15.15 10.17
C TYR A 10 -16.63 15.30 10.54
N ASN A 11 -15.95 16.32 10.00
CA ASN A 11 -14.51 16.53 10.20
C ASN A 11 -13.66 15.28 9.85
N LEU A 12 -14.00 14.66 8.73
CA LEU A 12 -13.30 13.49 8.21
C LEU A 12 -12.37 13.87 7.06
N SER A 13 -11.20 13.26 7.01
CA SER A 13 -10.22 13.35 5.91
C SER A 13 -10.08 12.02 5.19
N VAL A 14 -9.54 12.05 3.99
CA VAL A 14 -9.29 10.86 3.18
C VAL A 14 -7.78 10.55 3.22
N SER A 15 -7.39 9.49 3.91
CA SER A 15 -6.00 9.03 3.92
C SER A 15 -5.64 8.36 2.61
N VAL A 16 -6.46 7.43 2.13
CA VAL A 16 -6.28 6.74 0.85
C VAL A 16 -7.55 6.81 0.02
N LEU A 17 -7.43 7.28 -1.21
CA LEU A 17 -8.43 7.04 -2.23
C LEU A 17 -7.99 5.82 -3.05
N GLY A 18 -8.55 4.64 -2.77
CA GLY A 18 -8.19 3.40 -3.45
C GLY A 18 -8.69 3.36 -4.89
N CYS A 19 -7.78 3.10 -5.82
CA CYS A 19 -8.10 2.81 -7.22
C CYS A 19 -7.23 1.63 -7.68
N TYR A 20 -7.66 0.42 -7.34
CA TYR A 20 -6.90 -0.80 -7.59
C TYR A 20 -7.07 -1.23 -9.05
N ILE A 21 -6.10 -0.85 -9.87
CA ILE A 21 -6.02 -1.17 -11.30
C ILE A 21 -5.06 -2.33 -11.56
N ASN A 22 -5.17 -2.94 -12.75
CA ASN A 22 -4.15 -3.84 -13.27
C ASN A 22 -3.37 -3.18 -14.42
N PRO A 23 -2.29 -2.42 -14.12
CA PRO A 23 -1.54 -1.69 -15.15
C PRO A 23 -0.68 -2.58 -16.05
N ILE A 24 -0.66 -3.89 -15.77
CA ILE A 24 0.04 -4.91 -16.57
C ILE A 24 -0.94 -5.90 -17.22
N ALA A 25 -2.22 -5.55 -17.34
CA ALA A 25 -3.19 -6.43 -17.97
C ALA A 25 -2.72 -6.87 -19.36
N ALA A 26 -2.82 -8.17 -19.64
CA ALA A 26 -2.33 -8.77 -20.88
C ALA A 26 -3.07 -8.24 -22.14
N ASP A 27 -4.32 -7.86 -21.97
CA ASP A 27 -5.10 -7.21 -23.01
C ASP A 27 -4.84 -5.70 -23.03
N GLU A 28 -4.29 -5.18 -24.14
CA GLU A 28 -3.91 -3.77 -24.26
C GLU A 28 -5.09 -2.81 -24.08
N GLU A 29 -6.29 -3.16 -24.55
CA GLU A 29 -7.47 -2.31 -24.41
C GLU A 29 -7.89 -2.21 -22.96
N THR A 30 -7.89 -3.34 -22.25
CA THR A 30 -8.16 -3.40 -20.80
C THR A 30 -7.12 -2.58 -20.03
N CYS A 31 -5.84 -2.77 -20.32
CA CYS A 31 -4.77 -2.01 -19.69
C CYS A 31 -4.99 -0.49 -19.90
N ARG A 32 -5.21 -0.05 -21.12
CA ARG A 32 -5.45 1.37 -21.43
C ARG A 32 -6.68 1.94 -20.73
N LYS A 33 -7.78 1.20 -20.64
CA LYS A 33 -8.98 1.62 -19.89
C LYS A 33 -8.67 1.81 -18.40
N GLN A 34 -7.91 0.91 -17.80
CA GLN A 34 -7.52 0.99 -16.40
C GLN A 34 -6.59 2.17 -16.11
N LEU A 35 -5.61 2.42 -16.97
CA LEU A 35 -4.74 3.60 -16.86
C LEU A 35 -5.52 4.92 -17.03
N THR A 36 -6.52 4.94 -17.90
CA THR A 36 -7.42 6.10 -18.05
C THR A 36 -8.26 6.31 -16.80
N LEU A 37 -8.84 5.25 -16.25
CA LEU A 37 -9.59 5.30 -14.98
C LEU A 37 -8.74 5.85 -13.85
N PHE A 38 -7.47 5.42 -13.76
CA PHE A 38 -6.57 5.89 -12.73
C PHE A 38 -6.29 7.40 -12.82
N LYS A 39 -6.17 7.94 -14.03
CA LYS A 39 -6.04 9.39 -14.26
C LYS A 39 -7.25 10.16 -13.73
N ASP A 40 -8.46 9.66 -13.97
CA ASP A 40 -9.68 10.27 -13.43
C ASP A 40 -9.68 10.25 -11.90
N PHE A 41 -9.21 9.16 -11.29
CA PHE A 41 -9.10 9.04 -9.85
C PHE A 41 -8.00 9.94 -9.25
N ILE A 42 -6.91 10.24 -9.99
CA ILE A 42 -5.93 11.26 -9.57
C ILE A 42 -6.63 12.63 -9.38
N LEU A 43 -7.51 13.01 -10.31
CA LEU A 43 -8.28 14.25 -10.18
C LEU A 43 -9.24 14.23 -8.99
N TYR A 44 -9.88 13.09 -8.72
CA TYR A 44 -10.71 12.94 -7.52
C TYR A 44 -9.88 13.00 -6.23
N ALA A 45 -8.71 12.35 -6.20
CA ALA A 45 -7.81 12.40 -5.03
C ALA A 45 -7.41 13.85 -4.69
N ARG A 46 -7.10 14.66 -5.71
CA ARG A 46 -6.86 16.11 -5.55
C ARG A 46 -8.08 16.82 -4.96
N ASP A 47 -9.26 16.56 -5.51
CA ASP A 47 -10.49 17.25 -5.10
C ASP A 47 -10.93 16.87 -3.68
N PHE A 48 -10.60 15.67 -3.21
CA PHE A 48 -10.84 15.21 -1.85
C PHE A 48 -9.69 15.51 -0.88
N HIS A 49 -8.58 16.07 -1.38
CA HIS A 49 -7.35 16.26 -0.60
C HIS A 49 -6.86 14.96 0.05
N ALA A 50 -6.99 13.85 -0.67
CA ALA A 50 -6.50 12.56 -0.19
C ALA A 50 -4.98 12.60 0.01
N VAL A 51 -4.48 11.95 1.06
CA VAL A 51 -3.03 11.88 1.30
C VAL A 51 -2.34 11.14 0.16
N VAL A 52 -2.95 10.03 -0.29
CA VAL A 52 -2.51 9.31 -1.50
C VAL A 52 -3.70 8.78 -2.29
N ILE A 53 -3.49 8.60 -3.61
CA ILE A 53 -4.26 7.63 -4.40
C ILE A 53 -3.52 6.30 -4.35
N GLY A 54 -4.19 5.25 -3.84
CA GLY A 54 -3.59 3.95 -3.59
C GLY A 54 -3.88 2.93 -4.68
N THR A 55 -2.88 2.12 -5.04
CA THR A 55 -3.03 0.95 -5.90
C THR A 55 -1.98 -0.11 -5.60
N GLU A 56 -2.33 -1.38 -5.82
CA GLU A 56 -1.39 -2.47 -6.03
C GLU A 56 -0.79 -2.42 -7.44
N THR A 57 0.02 -3.40 -7.79
CA THR A 57 0.78 -3.37 -9.05
C THR A 57 0.22 -4.28 -10.14
N GLY A 58 -0.95 -4.89 -9.89
CA GLY A 58 -1.63 -5.78 -10.81
C GLY A 58 -1.01 -7.18 -10.87
N SER A 59 -1.61 -8.05 -11.68
CA SER A 59 -1.17 -9.44 -11.82
C SER A 59 -1.58 -10.02 -13.18
N LEU A 60 -0.75 -10.91 -13.70
CA LEU A 60 -1.04 -11.77 -14.86
C LEU A 60 -1.62 -13.14 -14.45
N GLY A 61 -1.86 -13.35 -13.14
CA GLY A 61 -2.36 -14.62 -12.60
C GLY A 61 -1.29 -15.70 -12.41
N ASP A 62 -0.04 -15.41 -12.69
CA ASP A 62 1.13 -16.29 -12.54
C ASP A 62 2.23 -15.55 -11.78
N VAL A 63 2.58 -16.03 -10.60
CA VAL A 63 3.54 -15.36 -9.70
C VAL A 63 4.94 -15.31 -10.30
N GLU A 64 5.41 -16.41 -10.89
CA GLU A 64 6.74 -16.47 -11.50
C GLU A 64 6.84 -15.48 -12.67
N LYS A 65 5.80 -15.42 -13.49
CA LYS A 65 5.71 -14.47 -14.58
C LYS A 65 5.63 -13.01 -14.07
N ASN A 66 4.87 -12.75 -13.02
CA ASN A 66 4.79 -11.42 -12.41
C ASN A 66 6.15 -10.91 -11.92
N HIS A 67 7.04 -11.80 -11.48
CA HIS A 67 8.37 -11.45 -11.00
C HIS A 67 9.41 -11.32 -12.12
N SER A 68 9.03 -11.48 -13.39
CA SER A 68 9.94 -11.32 -14.53
C SER A 68 10.34 -9.86 -14.74
N GLU A 69 11.53 -9.66 -15.29
CA GLU A 69 12.02 -8.31 -15.67
C GLU A 69 11.11 -7.64 -16.70
N GLU A 70 10.58 -8.42 -17.64
CA GLU A 70 9.66 -7.93 -18.66
C GLU A 70 8.40 -7.30 -18.03
N VAL A 71 7.80 -7.98 -17.06
CA VAL A 71 6.59 -7.50 -16.38
C VAL A 71 6.90 -6.30 -15.48
N TYR A 72 8.04 -6.30 -14.80
CA TYR A 72 8.52 -5.15 -14.05
C TYR A 72 8.65 -3.91 -14.95
N GLN A 73 9.31 -4.04 -16.11
CA GLN A 73 9.49 -2.93 -17.04
C GLN A 73 8.16 -2.46 -17.65
N MET A 74 7.24 -3.39 -17.93
CA MET A 74 5.86 -3.03 -18.36
C MET A 74 5.18 -2.17 -17.29
N PHE A 75 5.24 -2.57 -16.04
CA PHE A 75 4.69 -1.80 -14.91
C PHE A 75 5.30 -0.39 -14.85
N VAL A 76 6.64 -0.30 -14.84
CA VAL A 76 7.35 0.99 -14.79
C VAL A 76 6.95 1.91 -15.94
N ASN A 77 6.90 1.37 -17.15
CA ASN A 77 6.54 2.16 -18.34
C ASN A 77 5.11 2.70 -18.30
N ASN A 78 4.17 1.93 -17.74
CA ASN A 78 2.78 2.35 -17.60
C ASN A 78 2.57 3.32 -16.43
N MET A 79 3.39 3.21 -15.37
CA MET A 79 3.28 4.09 -14.21
C MET A 79 3.95 5.45 -14.40
N LYS A 80 5.06 5.54 -15.14
CA LYS A 80 5.75 6.82 -15.40
C LYS A 80 4.83 7.97 -15.83
N PRO A 81 3.98 7.81 -16.86
CA PRO A 81 3.06 8.88 -17.27
C PRO A 81 1.95 9.16 -16.26
N LEU A 82 1.57 8.19 -15.42
CA LEU A 82 0.61 8.41 -14.33
C LEU A 82 1.25 9.23 -13.20
N VAL A 83 2.50 8.94 -12.85
CA VAL A 83 3.24 9.70 -11.83
C VAL A 83 3.46 11.13 -12.30
N ALA A 84 3.87 11.36 -13.56
CA ALA A 84 4.00 12.70 -14.11
C ALA A 84 2.67 13.47 -14.05
N PHE A 85 1.56 12.82 -14.39
CA PHE A 85 0.23 13.44 -14.31
C PHE A 85 -0.17 13.74 -12.85
N ALA A 86 0.21 12.88 -11.91
CA ALA A 86 -0.02 13.12 -10.48
C ALA A 86 0.79 14.32 -9.96
N GLU A 87 2.05 14.47 -10.39
CA GLU A 87 2.90 15.64 -10.09
C GLU A 87 2.25 16.94 -10.56
N GLU A 88 1.78 16.98 -11.81
CA GLU A 88 1.10 18.15 -12.39
C GLU A 88 -0.17 18.55 -11.59
N ASN A 89 -0.79 17.59 -10.91
CA ASN A 89 -2.01 17.80 -10.12
C ASN A 89 -1.75 17.89 -8.60
N GLY A 90 -0.50 17.82 -8.15
CA GLY A 90 -0.13 17.89 -6.73
C GLY A 90 -0.67 16.69 -5.91
N VAL A 91 -0.79 15.52 -6.54
CA VAL A 91 -1.29 14.28 -5.93
C VAL A 91 -0.14 13.30 -5.75
N THR A 92 -0.13 12.56 -4.66
CA THR A 92 0.82 11.47 -4.43
C THR A 92 0.18 10.13 -4.78
N ILE A 93 0.87 9.31 -5.58
CA ILE A 93 0.50 7.92 -5.81
C ILE A 93 1.17 7.06 -4.74
N GLY A 94 0.37 6.25 -4.03
CA GLY A 94 0.84 5.26 -3.07
C GLY A 94 0.83 3.86 -3.72
N ILE A 95 2.00 3.25 -3.88
CA ILE A 95 2.11 1.86 -4.34
C ILE A 95 2.14 0.93 -3.14
N GLU A 96 1.30 -0.08 -3.18
CA GLU A 96 1.24 -1.14 -2.19
C GLU A 96 1.94 -2.40 -2.72
N PRO A 97 3.12 -2.77 -2.18
CA PRO A 97 3.82 -3.98 -2.55
C PRO A 97 3.06 -5.24 -2.07
N VAL A 98 2.94 -6.23 -2.96
CA VAL A 98 2.30 -7.52 -2.68
C VAL A 98 3.18 -8.64 -3.20
N TRP A 99 3.45 -9.68 -2.38
CA TRP A 99 4.42 -10.72 -2.73
C TRP A 99 4.12 -11.46 -4.04
N GLN A 100 2.87 -11.53 -4.46
CA GLN A 100 2.43 -12.19 -5.71
C GLN A 100 2.51 -11.28 -6.93
N CYS A 101 2.74 -9.99 -6.73
CA CYS A 101 2.69 -8.95 -7.77
C CYS A 101 4.11 -8.56 -8.25
N PRO A 102 4.25 -7.77 -9.31
CA PRO A 102 5.56 -7.32 -9.81
C PRO A 102 6.42 -6.62 -8.77
N ILE A 103 5.82 -5.81 -7.89
CA ILE A 103 6.54 -5.18 -6.78
C ILE A 103 6.32 -6.01 -5.52
N SER A 104 7.18 -7.02 -5.35
CA SER A 104 6.96 -8.14 -4.42
C SER A 104 7.80 -8.09 -3.14
N SER A 105 8.68 -7.11 -2.99
CA SER A 105 9.59 -7.01 -1.83
C SER A 105 10.05 -5.57 -1.61
N PRO A 106 10.63 -5.26 -0.42
CA PRO A 106 11.25 -3.96 -0.18
C PRO A 106 12.31 -3.58 -1.21
N GLN A 107 13.12 -4.52 -1.66
CA GLN A 107 14.18 -4.28 -2.64
C GLN A 107 13.62 -3.88 -4.01
N VAL A 108 12.54 -4.56 -4.45
CA VAL A 108 11.88 -4.22 -5.71
C VAL A 108 11.14 -2.89 -5.61
N MET A 109 10.54 -2.59 -4.45
CA MET A 109 9.91 -1.28 -4.21
C MET A 109 10.95 -0.15 -4.24
N LYS A 110 12.12 -0.35 -3.61
CA LYS A 110 13.21 0.63 -3.68
C LYS A 110 13.66 0.86 -5.12
N ARG A 111 13.83 -0.21 -5.90
CA ARG A 111 14.16 -0.12 -7.32
C ARG A 111 13.11 0.71 -8.08
N LEU A 112 11.82 0.50 -7.82
CA LEU A 112 10.75 1.29 -8.45
C LEU A 112 10.89 2.79 -8.13
N LEU A 113 11.17 3.13 -6.87
CA LEU A 113 11.38 4.52 -6.45
C LEU A 113 12.61 5.16 -7.12
N ASP A 114 13.64 4.36 -7.43
CA ASP A 114 14.81 4.83 -8.18
C ASP A 114 14.56 4.98 -9.67
N ASP A 115 13.78 4.05 -10.26
CA ASP A 115 13.43 4.08 -11.69
C ASP A 115 12.39 5.16 -12.03
N ILE A 116 11.60 5.60 -11.04
CA ILE A 116 10.64 6.72 -11.12
C ILE A 116 10.93 7.71 -9.96
N PRO A 117 11.97 8.55 -10.11
CA PRO A 117 12.39 9.45 -9.04
C PRO A 117 11.46 10.67 -8.92
N SER A 118 10.34 10.48 -8.21
CA SER A 118 9.31 11.49 -8.00
C SER A 118 8.95 11.59 -6.52
N ASP A 119 8.79 12.80 -5.99
CA ASP A 119 8.29 13.02 -4.63
C ASP A 119 6.78 12.71 -4.52
N ASN A 120 6.08 12.64 -5.65
CA ASN A 120 4.68 12.26 -5.76
C ASN A 120 4.46 10.76 -5.97
N LEU A 121 5.51 9.94 -5.82
CA LEU A 121 5.43 8.48 -5.72
C LEU A 121 5.82 8.07 -4.30
N GLY A 122 4.90 7.51 -3.55
CA GLY A 122 5.09 7.03 -2.18
C GLY A 122 4.72 5.55 -2.03
N VAL A 123 4.79 5.08 -0.80
CA VAL A 123 4.53 3.68 -0.45
C VAL A 123 3.35 3.59 0.50
N ILE A 124 2.44 2.65 0.23
CA ILE A 124 1.51 2.08 1.20
C ILE A 124 2.18 0.80 1.70
N PHE A 125 2.61 0.79 2.94
CA PHE A 125 3.30 -0.36 3.50
C PHE A 125 2.33 -1.28 4.23
N ASP A 126 2.07 -2.44 3.66
CA ASP A 126 1.33 -3.55 4.27
C ASP A 126 2.26 -4.76 4.43
N LEU A 127 2.74 -4.98 5.65
CA LEU A 127 3.60 -6.14 5.92
C LEU A 127 2.88 -7.45 5.63
N SER A 128 1.58 -7.55 5.95
CA SER A 128 0.80 -8.78 5.73
C SER A 128 0.77 -9.15 4.24
N ASN A 129 0.71 -8.17 3.34
CA ASN A 129 0.70 -8.40 1.89
C ASN A 129 2.06 -8.89 1.34
N LEU A 130 3.14 -8.70 2.09
CA LEU A 130 4.47 -9.24 1.76
C LEU A 130 4.72 -10.63 2.35
N MET A 131 3.82 -11.13 3.24
CA MET A 131 4.01 -12.41 3.91
C MET A 131 3.47 -13.58 3.10
N ASN A 132 4.24 -14.65 3.09
CA ASN A 132 3.85 -15.98 2.61
C ASN A 132 4.54 -17.05 3.48
N ARG A 133 4.32 -18.33 3.14
CA ARG A 133 4.88 -19.45 3.89
C ARG A 133 6.40 -19.46 3.99
N ASP A 134 7.10 -18.92 3.00
CA ASP A 134 8.56 -19.01 2.91
C ASP A 134 9.27 -17.88 3.66
N VAL A 135 8.59 -16.75 3.86
CA VAL A 135 9.24 -15.55 4.39
C VAL A 135 8.66 -15.03 5.72
N TYR A 136 7.51 -15.52 6.20
CA TYR A 136 6.85 -14.95 7.38
C TYR A 136 7.70 -14.96 8.66
N LEU A 137 8.61 -15.94 8.81
CA LEU A 137 9.56 -15.97 9.93
C LEU A 137 10.64 -14.88 9.84
N LYS A 138 10.80 -14.26 8.67
CA LYS A 138 11.74 -13.16 8.43
C LYS A 138 11.06 -11.78 8.48
N GLN A 139 9.86 -11.68 9.05
CA GLN A 139 9.09 -10.43 9.01
C GLN A 139 9.86 -9.22 9.57
N ARG A 140 10.67 -9.40 10.64
CA ARG A 140 11.50 -8.30 11.17
C ARG A 140 12.52 -7.81 10.16
N GLN A 141 13.19 -8.72 9.42
CA GLN A 141 14.13 -8.35 8.37
C GLN A 141 13.42 -7.57 7.25
N ILE A 142 12.22 -8.00 6.87
CA ILE A 142 11.43 -7.30 5.84
C ILE A 142 11.00 -5.91 6.31
N ILE A 143 10.66 -5.76 7.60
CA ILE A 143 10.39 -4.46 8.21
C ILE A 143 11.66 -3.59 8.17
N ASP A 144 12.81 -4.11 8.62
CA ASP A 144 14.08 -3.38 8.61
C ASP A 144 14.43 -2.92 7.21
N ASP A 145 14.40 -3.82 6.22
CA ASP A 145 14.69 -3.50 4.83
C ASP A 145 13.76 -2.39 4.30
N ALA A 146 12.47 -2.46 4.59
CA ALA A 146 11.51 -1.44 4.15
C ALA A 146 11.80 -0.07 4.76
N PHE A 147 12.01 0.00 6.07
CA PHE A 147 12.26 1.27 6.75
C PHE A 147 13.63 1.87 6.42
N ASP A 148 14.65 1.04 6.22
CA ASP A 148 16.00 1.47 5.83
C ASP A 148 16.05 1.95 4.37
N LEU A 149 15.37 1.25 3.46
CA LEU A 149 15.40 1.55 2.02
C LEU A 149 14.49 2.73 1.62
N PHE A 150 13.31 2.84 2.25
CA PHE A 150 12.33 3.85 1.84
C PHE A 150 11.42 4.35 2.97
N GLY A 151 11.81 4.26 4.23
CA GLY A 151 10.99 4.70 5.38
C GLY A 151 10.44 6.11 5.23
N ASN A 152 11.22 7.06 4.69
CA ASN A 152 10.80 8.43 4.43
C ASN A 152 9.79 8.59 3.27
N ARG A 153 9.57 7.55 2.50
CA ARG A 153 8.60 7.49 1.38
C ARG A 153 7.31 6.77 1.78
N ILE A 154 7.26 6.14 2.95
CA ILE A 154 6.03 5.52 3.46
C ILE A 154 5.05 6.65 3.81
N LYS A 155 3.91 6.67 3.14
CA LYS A 155 2.84 7.64 3.35
C LYS A 155 1.71 7.05 4.20
N VAL A 156 1.50 5.75 4.06
CA VAL A 156 0.43 5.00 4.72
C VAL A 156 0.98 3.65 5.18
N ILE A 157 0.55 3.21 6.34
CA ILE A 157 0.77 1.84 6.82
C ILE A 157 -0.58 1.18 7.01
N HIS A 158 -0.79 0.07 6.32
CA HIS A 158 -1.90 -0.81 6.59
C HIS A 158 -1.57 -1.68 7.81
N VAL A 159 -2.32 -1.48 8.87
CA VAL A 159 -2.19 -2.25 10.10
C VAL A 159 -3.13 -3.44 9.99
N LYS A 160 -2.59 -4.53 9.47
CA LYS A 160 -3.31 -5.77 9.16
C LYS A 160 -2.53 -6.96 9.67
N ASP A 161 -3.18 -7.82 10.45
CA ASP A 161 -2.57 -9.04 10.96
C ASP A 161 -2.65 -10.17 9.93
N PHE A 162 -1.89 -11.24 10.15
CA PHE A 162 -1.90 -12.40 9.28
C PHE A 162 -1.69 -13.71 10.04
N ILE A 163 -2.18 -14.79 9.45
CA ILE A 163 -1.85 -16.17 9.79
C ILE A 163 -1.47 -16.92 8.51
N ILE A 164 -0.64 -17.95 8.64
CA ILE A 164 -0.27 -18.78 7.49
C ILE A 164 -1.20 -20.00 7.44
N LYS A 165 -1.88 -20.18 6.30
CA LYS A 165 -2.73 -21.35 6.00
C LYS A 165 -2.20 -22.05 4.76
N ALA A 166 -1.95 -23.37 4.88
CA ALA A 166 -1.54 -24.27 3.80
C ALA A 166 -0.49 -23.66 2.82
N TYR A 167 -0.92 -22.88 1.87
CA TYR A 167 -0.07 -22.30 0.82
C TYR A 167 -0.07 -20.79 0.78
N ASP A 168 -0.93 -20.12 1.55
CA ASP A 168 -1.07 -18.67 1.54
C ASP A 168 -1.38 -18.12 2.94
N ARG A 169 -1.47 -16.81 3.05
CA ARG A 169 -1.90 -16.10 4.25
C ARG A 169 -3.42 -15.97 4.34
N ALA A 170 -3.92 -15.78 5.53
CA ALA A 170 -5.28 -15.32 5.79
C ALA A 170 -5.25 -14.21 6.83
N VAL A 171 -6.28 -13.38 6.85
CA VAL A 171 -6.41 -12.27 7.79
C VAL A 171 -7.25 -12.71 8.99
N PRO A 172 -6.67 -12.80 10.19
CA PRO A 172 -7.39 -13.04 11.44
C PRO A 172 -7.94 -11.71 12.02
N ILE A 173 -8.60 -11.79 13.17
CA ILE A 173 -8.88 -10.60 13.98
C ILE A 173 -7.54 -9.96 14.35
N PHE A 174 -7.42 -8.65 14.19
CA PHE A 174 -6.19 -7.91 14.48
C PHE A 174 -5.72 -8.13 15.94
N GLY A 175 -4.46 -8.47 16.09
CA GLY A 175 -3.85 -8.81 17.37
C GLY A 175 -3.92 -10.28 17.77
N THR A 176 -4.52 -11.15 16.93
CA THR A 176 -4.61 -12.61 17.18
C THR A 176 -3.76 -13.44 16.23
N GLY A 177 -3.03 -12.79 15.33
CA GLY A 177 -2.21 -13.43 14.30
C GLY A 177 -0.73 -13.48 14.63
N LEU A 178 0.07 -13.41 13.58
CA LEU A 178 1.54 -13.60 13.63
C LEU A 178 2.32 -12.29 13.45
N LEU A 179 1.64 -11.17 13.19
CA LEU A 179 2.31 -9.88 13.02
C LEU A 179 3.07 -9.49 14.30
N ASP A 180 4.36 -9.21 14.18
CA ASP A 180 5.14 -8.61 15.27
C ASP A 180 4.84 -7.10 15.37
N ILE A 181 3.64 -6.82 15.86
CA ILE A 181 3.06 -5.48 15.95
C ILE A 181 3.97 -4.52 16.70
N LYS A 182 4.54 -4.98 17.83
CA LYS A 182 5.44 -4.14 18.64
C LYS A 182 6.69 -3.76 17.90
N TYR A 183 7.26 -4.69 17.14
CA TYR A 183 8.43 -4.42 16.33
C TYR A 183 8.13 -3.43 15.22
N LEU A 184 7.03 -3.62 14.50
CA LEU A 184 6.59 -2.68 13.46
C LEU A 184 6.41 -1.27 14.04
N PHE A 185 5.71 -1.12 15.16
CA PHE A 185 5.46 0.19 15.78
C PHE A 185 6.75 0.84 16.27
N SER A 186 7.71 0.07 16.80
CA SER A 186 9.03 0.61 17.20
C SER A 186 9.79 1.25 16.04
N LYS A 187 9.55 0.82 14.78
CA LYS A 187 10.14 1.46 13.59
C LYS A 187 9.38 2.70 13.17
N ILE A 188 8.04 2.68 13.27
CA ILE A 188 7.19 3.82 12.94
C ILE A 188 7.54 5.04 13.81
N GLU A 189 7.75 4.84 15.11
CA GLU A 189 8.10 5.90 16.06
C GLU A 189 9.41 6.63 15.74
N ASN A 190 10.32 5.97 15.03
CA ASN A 190 11.59 6.54 14.61
C ASN A 190 11.52 7.32 13.29
N LEU A 191 10.36 7.35 12.62
CA LEU A 191 10.19 8.12 11.40
C LEU A 191 10.09 9.63 11.72
N LYS A 192 10.68 10.45 10.85
CA LYS A 192 10.60 11.92 10.98
C LYS A 192 9.19 12.48 10.76
N VAL A 193 8.42 11.80 9.93
CA VAL A 193 7.03 12.13 9.61
C VAL A 193 6.20 10.87 9.84
N MET A 194 5.18 10.99 10.69
CA MET A 194 4.27 9.87 10.96
C MET A 194 3.42 9.61 9.71
N PRO A 195 3.41 8.38 9.18
CA PRO A 195 2.49 8.00 8.12
C PRO A 195 1.05 7.87 8.66
N GLU A 196 0.08 7.90 7.75
CA GLU A 196 -1.29 7.53 8.09
C GLU A 196 -1.36 6.05 8.48
N LEU A 197 -2.10 5.73 9.54
CA LEU A 197 -2.32 4.35 9.97
C LEU A 197 -3.74 3.94 9.62
N ILE A 198 -3.89 2.90 8.81
CA ILE A 198 -5.18 2.36 8.40
C ILE A 198 -5.31 0.94 8.89
N MET A 199 -6.36 0.68 9.66
CA MET A 199 -6.75 -0.69 10.00
C MET A 199 -7.45 -1.31 8.81
N ASP A 200 -6.71 -2.09 8.03
CA ASP A 200 -7.20 -2.74 6.82
C ASP A 200 -7.85 -4.10 7.11
N ASP A 201 -8.80 -4.53 6.26
CA ASP A 201 -9.56 -5.78 6.39
C ASP A 201 -10.32 -5.94 7.73
N MET A 202 -10.59 -4.86 8.43
CA MET A 202 -11.34 -4.88 9.68
C MET A 202 -12.85 -5.01 9.40
N ARG A 203 -13.49 -5.91 10.15
CA ARG A 203 -14.95 -6.09 10.09
C ARG A 203 -15.64 -5.27 11.14
N LEU A 204 -16.87 -4.82 10.85
CA LEU A 204 -17.67 -4.05 11.81
C LEU A 204 -17.87 -4.78 13.14
N GLU A 205 -18.03 -6.12 13.10
CA GLU A 205 -18.22 -6.94 14.29
C GLU A 205 -17.01 -6.89 15.25
N ASN A 206 -15.81 -6.62 14.72
CA ASN A 206 -14.57 -6.63 15.50
C ASN A 206 -13.99 -5.21 15.70
N TYR A 207 -14.74 -4.18 15.30
CA TYR A 207 -14.25 -2.79 15.29
C TYR A 207 -13.76 -2.35 16.67
N ASP A 208 -14.59 -2.51 17.70
CA ASP A 208 -14.29 -2.05 19.07
C ASP A 208 -13.09 -2.80 19.66
N GLU A 209 -12.99 -4.11 19.43
CA GLU A 209 -11.88 -4.95 19.91
C GLU A 209 -10.57 -4.55 19.25
N CYS A 210 -10.57 -4.45 17.91
CA CYS A 210 -9.38 -4.09 17.12
C CYS A 210 -8.88 -2.68 17.44
N THR A 211 -9.80 -1.71 17.55
CA THR A 211 -9.44 -0.32 17.88
C THR A 211 -8.94 -0.17 19.31
N ALA A 212 -9.54 -0.89 20.28
CA ALA A 212 -9.07 -0.90 21.66
C ALA A 212 -7.66 -1.49 21.75
N PHE A 213 -7.39 -2.58 21.04
CA PHE A 213 -6.08 -3.20 20.99
C PHE A 213 -5.02 -2.26 20.37
N LEU A 214 -5.33 -1.61 19.24
CA LEU A 214 -4.42 -0.65 18.61
C LEU A 214 -4.12 0.53 19.56
N ARG A 215 -5.14 1.11 20.18
CA ARG A 215 -4.97 2.20 21.17
C ARG A 215 -4.08 1.77 22.35
N GLN A 216 -4.22 0.52 22.83
CA GLN A 216 -3.37 0.00 23.91
C GLN A 216 -1.89 -0.09 23.50
N ILE A 217 -1.60 -0.38 22.22
CA ILE A 217 -0.23 -0.38 21.71
C ILE A 217 0.30 1.06 21.66
N LEU A 218 -0.46 1.98 21.05
CA LEU A 218 -0.07 3.38 20.88
C LEU A 218 0.13 4.14 22.20
N THR A 219 -0.56 3.72 23.29
CA THR A 219 -0.45 4.40 24.60
C THR A 219 0.67 3.82 25.51
N LYS A 220 1.30 2.71 25.11
CA LYS A 220 2.39 2.09 25.88
C LYS A 220 3.79 2.55 25.44
N HIS A 221 3.83 3.41 24.47
CA HIS A 221 5.01 4.07 23.92
C HIS A 221 4.83 5.57 23.99
#